data_76e4342efc578ff6d16c30038d4dad46
#
_entry.id   76e4342efc578ff6d16c30038d4dad46
#
_cell.length_a   1.000
_cell.length_b   1.000
_cell.length_c   1.000
_cell.angle_alpha   90.00
_cell.angle_beta   90.00
_cell.angle_gamma   90.00
#
_symmetry.space_group_name_H-M   'P 1'
#
loop_
_entity.id
_entity.type
_entity.pdbx_description
1 polymer ?
#
loop_
_entity_poly.entity_id
_entity_poly.type
_entity_poly.pdbx_seq_one_letter_code
_entity_poly.pdbx_strand_id
1 'polypeptide(L)'
;LPESKTTRYETFDRPLFEAAVKAACADCEILYSNADQDAAKQQQQAEAALTQGAKVLVLDAVDGKSAQTIVANAKGQGVKVIAYDRFVAGSDYYVSFDNKKVGELQGTGLVDALKAAGKTSGDIVMINGSPTDANAADFKAGAHSVLDKSGFTIKAEYDTPDWSPDKAQTWREPELPGVRAGFRGVYAANGGTAGGAIAALKGGGVDPLPPVTGQDAELAAIQRVISGDQALTIYKAIKPEAEDAAKNAVALAGGGAVTSSTDKDGVPSTLLEPVVVTKDNIMDTIVADGFYKVTDICTGEFAAACTAAGIK
;
A
#
# COMPACT_ATOMS: atom_id res chain seq x y z
N LEU A 1 2.84 6.46 -12.84
CA LEU A 1 2.91 6.13 -11.42
C LEU A 1 3.06 7.38 -10.55
N PRO A 2 2.63 7.34 -9.26
CA PRO A 2 2.60 8.53 -8.42
C PRO A 2 3.97 8.89 -7.86
N GLU A 3 4.79 7.88 -7.52
CA GLU A 3 6.02 8.09 -6.77
C GLU A 3 6.93 6.85 -6.76
N SER A 4 8.12 6.97 -6.18
CA SER A 4 9.13 5.91 -6.12
C SER A 4 9.60 5.57 -4.69
N LYS A 5 9.04 6.21 -3.65
CA LYS A 5 9.41 5.96 -2.24
C LYS A 5 8.80 4.69 -1.70
N THR A 6 7.56 4.38 -2.10
CA THR A 6 6.93 3.10 -1.81
C THR A 6 7.48 2.07 -2.78
N THR A 7 8.12 1.04 -2.27
CA THR A 7 8.94 0.09 -3.03
C THR A 7 8.17 -0.63 -4.13
N ARG A 8 6.84 -0.84 -3.96
CA ARG A 8 6.04 -1.63 -4.90
C ARG A 8 6.07 -1.10 -6.32
N TYR A 9 5.92 0.21 -6.52
CA TYR A 9 5.62 0.81 -7.83
C TYR A 9 6.66 0.53 -8.92
N GLU A 10 7.93 0.81 -8.65
CA GLU A 10 9.00 0.56 -9.63
C GLU A 10 9.47 -0.91 -9.63
N THR A 11 9.36 -1.59 -8.48
CA THR A 11 9.88 -2.96 -8.33
C THR A 11 8.91 -4.01 -8.86
N PHE A 12 7.61 -3.80 -8.71
CA PHE A 12 6.59 -4.79 -9.04
C PHE A 12 5.54 -4.27 -10.02
N ASP A 13 4.83 -3.18 -9.69
CA ASP A 13 3.69 -2.70 -10.48
C ASP A 13 4.08 -2.45 -11.93
N ARG A 14 5.09 -1.63 -12.16
CA ARG A 14 5.56 -1.31 -13.51
C ARG A 14 5.99 -2.53 -14.32
N PRO A 15 6.96 -3.35 -13.89
CA PRO A 15 7.41 -4.47 -14.71
C PRO A 15 6.33 -5.54 -14.91
N LEU A 16 5.45 -5.77 -13.94
CA LEU A 16 4.35 -6.72 -14.08
C LEU A 16 3.30 -6.22 -15.08
N PHE A 17 2.93 -4.94 -14.99
CA PHE A 17 2.02 -4.32 -15.94
C PHE A 17 2.59 -4.33 -17.37
N GLU A 18 3.85 -3.89 -17.55
CA GLU A 18 4.52 -3.88 -18.86
C GLU A 18 4.59 -5.28 -19.46
N ALA A 19 4.94 -6.29 -18.65
CA ALA A 19 4.97 -7.68 -19.10
C ALA A 19 3.59 -8.20 -19.53
N ALA A 20 2.54 -7.88 -18.75
CA ALA A 20 1.18 -8.29 -19.04
C ALA A 20 0.63 -7.61 -20.31
N VAL A 21 0.88 -6.31 -20.51
CA VAL A 21 0.52 -5.62 -21.75
C VAL A 21 1.22 -6.25 -22.94
N LYS A 22 2.53 -6.51 -22.86
CA LYS A 22 3.30 -7.12 -23.96
C LYS A 22 2.84 -8.54 -24.29
N ALA A 23 2.43 -9.31 -23.29
CA ALA A 23 1.87 -10.63 -23.50
C ALA A 23 0.49 -10.59 -24.22
N ALA A 24 -0.35 -9.61 -23.90
CA ALA A 24 -1.68 -9.43 -24.49
C ALA A 24 -1.66 -8.69 -25.84
N CYS A 25 -0.67 -7.80 -26.06
CA CYS A 25 -0.55 -6.95 -27.23
C CYS A 25 0.94 -6.66 -27.51
N ALA A 26 1.59 -7.50 -28.29
CA ALA A 26 3.03 -7.40 -28.55
C ALA A 26 3.42 -6.06 -29.22
N ASP A 27 2.54 -5.51 -30.06
CA ASP A 27 2.76 -4.25 -30.80
C ASP A 27 2.31 -2.99 -30.04
N CYS A 28 1.74 -3.14 -28.83
CA CYS A 28 1.35 -2.00 -28.02
C CYS A 28 2.59 -1.27 -27.48
N GLU A 29 2.61 0.04 -27.68
CA GLU A 29 3.60 0.92 -27.08
C GLU A 29 3.12 1.37 -25.68
N ILE A 30 4.04 1.43 -24.72
CA ILE A 30 3.80 1.90 -23.36
C ILE A 30 4.56 3.21 -23.15
N LEU A 31 3.83 4.29 -22.93
CA LEU A 31 4.37 5.59 -22.56
C LEU A 31 4.43 5.66 -21.03
N TYR A 32 5.60 5.41 -20.45
CA TYR A 32 5.77 5.38 -19.00
C TYR A 32 6.20 6.73 -18.44
N SER A 33 5.65 7.09 -17.27
CA SER A 33 6.08 8.26 -16.49
C SER A 33 5.89 8.01 -14.99
N ASN A 34 6.73 8.68 -14.18
CA ASN A 34 6.61 8.73 -12.73
C ASN A 34 6.60 10.20 -12.26
N ALA A 35 5.66 10.54 -11.42
CA ALA A 35 5.42 11.91 -10.98
C ALA A 35 6.30 12.35 -9.79
N ASP A 36 6.94 11.42 -9.09
CA ASP A 36 7.76 11.67 -7.89
C ASP A 36 7.05 12.52 -6.82
N GLN A 37 5.78 12.20 -6.54
CA GLN A 37 4.88 12.90 -5.60
C GLN A 37 4.51 14.34 -6.03
N ASP A 38 4.73 14.72 -7.29
CA ASP A 38 4.34 16.03 -7.81
C ASP A 38 3.07 15.91 -8.68
N ALA A 39 1.94 16.38 -8.18
CA ALA A 39 0.66 16.32 -8.88
C ALA A 39 0.63 17.21 -10.15
N ALA A 40 1.36 18.33 -10.17
CA ALA A 40 1.46 19.19 -11.35
C ALA A 40 2.32 18.51 -12.44
N LYS A 41 3.41 17.86 -12.04
CA LYS A 41 4.22 17.02 -12.93
C LYS A 41 3.39 15.86 -13.50
N GLN A 42 2.55 15.20 -12.69
CA GLN A 42 1.68 14.13 -13.15
C GLN A 42 0.70 14.62 -14.21
N GLN A 43 0.09 15.80 -14.01
CA GLN A 43 -0.79 16.39 -15.01
C GLN A 43 -0.07 16.66 -16.33
N GLN A 44 1.13 17.25 -16.29
CA GLN A 44 1.94 17.51 -17.50
C GLN A 44 2.31 16.21 -18.22
N GLN A 45 2.67 15.17 -17.48
CA GLN A 45 2.98 13.85 -18.03
C GLN A 45 1.77 13.21 -18.72
N ALA A 46 0.58 13.31 -18.10
CA ALA A 46 -0.65 12.83 -18.71
C ALA A 46 -1.00 13.60 -20.00
N GLU A 47 -0.90 14.92 -19.99
CA GLU A 47 -1.11 15.77 -21.17
C GLU A 47 -0.12 15.44 -22.31
N ALA A 48 1.14 15.17 -21.97
CA ALA A 48 2.15 14.75 -22.94
C ALA A 48 1.79 13.39 -23.55
N ALA A 49 1.33 12.42 -22.76
CA ALA A 49 0.90 11.12 -23.26
C ALA A 49 -0.33 11.24 -24.18
N LEU A 50 -1.30 12.07 -23.81
CA LEU A 50 -2.47 12.35 -24.66
C LEU A 50 -2.07 12.98 -25.99
N THR A 51 -1.14 13.95 -25.98
CA THR A 51 -0.60 14.59 -27.18
C THR A 51 0.15 13.61 -28.07
N GLN A 52 0.80 12.60 -27.53
CA GLN A 52 1.44 11.51 -28.25
C GLN A 52 0.44 10.48 -28.80
N GLY A 53 -0.85 10.63 -28.54
CA GLY A 53 -1.90 9.78 -29.08
C GLY A 53 -2.19 8.53 -28.25
N ALA A 54 -1.93 8.56 -26.96
CA ALA A 54 -2.31 7.48 -26.04
C ALA A 54 -3.80 7.13 -26.23
N LYS A 55 -4.13 5.85 -26.31
CA LYS A 55 -5.51 5.35 -26.45
C LYS A 55 -6.19 5.09 -25.13
N VAL A 56 -5.40 4.76 -24.12
CA VAL A 56 -5.84 4.53 -22.74
C VAL A 56 -4.81 5.15 -21.81
N LEU A 57 -5.28 5.80 -20.76
CA LEU A 57 -4.46 6.31 -19.66
C LEU A 57 -4.67 5.41 -18.45
N VAL A 58 -3.60 4.75 -18.00
CA VAL A 58 -3.59 4.01 -16.73
C VAL A 58 -2.92 4.91 -15.69
N LEU A 59 -3.71 5.37 -14.73
CA LEU A 59 -3.34 6.45 -13.81
C LEU A 59 -3.37 5.96 -12.36
N ASP A 60 -2.21 5.96 -11.74
CA ASP A 60 -2.06 5.87 -10.29
C ASP A 60 -1.80 7.27 -9.75
N ALA A 61 -2.77 7.84 -9.06
CA ALA A 61 -2.81 9.27 -8.78
C ALA A 61 -1.93 9.69 -7.59
N VAL A 62 -1.17 10.77 -7.75
CA VAL A 62 -0.50 11.46 -6.62
C VAL A 62 -1.54 12.05 -5.65
N ASP A 63 -2.56 12.71 -6.22
CA ASP A 63 -3.65 13.34 -5.50
C ASP A 63 -4.97 13.02 -6.21
N GLY A 64 -5.85 12.32 -5.52
CA GLY A 64 -7.10 11.82 -6.09
C GLY A 64 -8.08 12.93 -6.49
N LYS A 65 -7.97 14.13 -5.91
CA LYS A 65 -8.81 15.29 -6.25
C LYS A 65 -8.33 15.97 -7.52
N SER A 66 -7.05 16.36 -7.58
CA SER A 66 -6.47 17.05 -8.74
C SER A 66 -6.46 16.14 -9.98
N ALA A 67 -6.28 14.83 -9.79
CA ALA A 67 -6.31 13.85 -10.87
C ALA A 67 -7.66 13.77 -11.62
N GLN A 68 -8.76 14.23 -11.03
CA GLN A 68 -10.04 14.33 -11.75
C GLN A 68 -9.95 15.25 -12.98
N THR A 69 -9.07 16.26 -12.95
CA THR A 69 -8.81 17.10 -14.11
C THR A 69 -8.13 16.30 -15.23
N ILE A 70 -7.21 15.41 -14.88
CA ILE A 70 -6.56 14.48 -15.84
C ILE A 70 -7.62 13.59 -16.48
N VAL A 71 -8.51 13.01 -15.66
CA VAL A 71 -9.61 12.16 -16.15
C VAL A 71 -10.53 12.93 -17.10
N ALA A 72 -10.94 14.15 -16.72
CA ALA A 72 -11.82 14.99 -17.54
C ALA A 72 -11.17 15.36 -18.89
N ASN A 73 -9.89 15.73 -18.88
CA ASN A 73 -9.13 16.04 -20.08
C ASN A 73 -8.98 14.85 -21.04
N ALA A 74 -8.66 13.69 -20.50
CA ALA A 74 -8.55 12.45 -21.28
C ALA A 74 -9.90 12.09 -21.92
N LYS A 75 -10.98 12.08 -21.14
CA LYS A 75 -12.34 11.78 -21.62
C LYS A 75 -12.83 12.80 -22.63
N GLY A 76 -12.49 14.09 -22.48
CA GLY A 76 -12.79 15.13 -23.46
C GLY A 76 -12.13 14.90 -24.82
N GLN A 77 -11.05 14.15 -24.87
CA GLN A 77 -10.36 13.73 -26.09
C GLN A 77 -10.74 12.30 -26.54
N GLY A 78 -11.73 11.66 -25.90
CA GLY A 78 -12.17 10.30 -26.22
C GLY A 78 -11.24 9.21 -25.72
N VAL A 79 -10.26 9.53 -24.86
CA VAL A 79 -9.32 8.60 -24.27
C VAL A 79 -9.90 8.01 -22.99
N LYS A 80 -9.83 6.70 -22.83
CA LYS A 80 -10.31 5.97 -21.67
C LYS A 80 -9.30 6.05 -20.51
N VAL A 81 -9.80 6.07 -19.28
CA VAL A 81 -8.98 6.16 -18.07
C VAL A 81 -9.23 4.99 -17.14
N ILE A 82 -8.18 4.29 -16.78
CA ILE A 82 -8.15 3.29 -15.71
C ILE A 82 -7.48 3.93 -14.49
N ALA A 83 -8.19 4.03 -13.38
CA ALA A 83 -7.58 4.28 -12.09
C ALA A 83 -6.93 2.97 -11.61
N TYR A 84 -5.63 3.02 -11.37
CA TYR A 84 -4.82 1.89 -10.92
C TYR A 84 -4.38 2.14 -9.48
N ASP A 85 -4.51 1.14 -8.61
CA ASP A 85 -4.23 1.19 -7.17
C ASP A 85 -5.00 2.31 -6.44
N ARG A 86 -4.81 3.58 -6.77
CA ARG A 86 -5.46 4.73 -6.13
C ARG A 86 -6.71 5.19 -6.88
N PHE A 87 -7.82 5.30 -6.16
CA PHE A 87 -9.11 5.68 -6.74
C PHE A 87 -9.12 7.11 -7.27
N VAL A 88 -9.65 7.28 -8.48
CA VAL A 88 -9.95 8.60 -9.07
C VAL A 88 -11.37 8.61 -9.58
N ALA A 89 -12.22 9.48 -9.03
CA ALA A 89 -13.61 9.59 -9.44
C ALA A 89 -13.76 9.96 -10.92
N GLY A 90 -14.73 9.34 -11.58
CA GLY A 90 -15.02 9.58 -12.99
C GLY A 90 -14.17 8.77 -13.97
N SER A 91 -13.23 7.93 -13.52
CA SER A 91 -12.52 6.97 -14.37
C SER A 91 -13.49 6.01 -15.07
N ASP A 92 -13.04 5.36 -16.14
CA ASP A 92 -13.85 4.35 -16.86
C ASP A 92 -13.75 2.97 -16.19
N TYR A 93 -12.68 2.74 -15.42
CA TYR A 93 -12.44 1.52 -14.66
C TYR A 93 -11.52 1.78 -13.48
N TYR A 94 -11.66 1.00 -12.41
CA TYR A 94 -10.79 1.02 -11.25
C TYR A 94 -10.36 -0.39 -10.86
N VAL A 95 -9.08 -0.59 -10.60
CA VAL A 95 -8.53 -1.82 -10.04
C VAL A 95 -7.64 -1.51 -8.86
N SER A 96 -7.89 -2.20 -7.76
CA SER A 96 -7.15 -2.08 -6.51
C SER A 96 -7.50 -3.25 -5.57
N PHE A 97 -7.26 -3.05 -4.29
CA PHE A 97 -7.66 -3.94 -3.21
C PHE A 97 -8.88 -3.40 -2.47
N ASP A 98 -9.54 -4.25 -1.67
CA ASP A 98 -10.51 -3.77 -0.67
C ASP A 98 -9.75 -3.00 0.44
N ASN A 99 -9.56 -1.70 0.21
CA ASN A 99 -8.74 -0.84 1.08
C ASN A 99 -9.36 -0.62 2.47
N LYS A 100 -10.68 -0.66 2.58
CA LYS A 100 -11.33 -0.63 3.89
C LYS A 100 -11.03 -1.92 4.66
N LYS A 101 -11.09 -3.06 3.98
CA LYS A 101 -10.72 -4.36 4.53
C LYS A 101 -9.25 -4.41 4.97
N VAL A 102 -8.34 -3.79 4.22
CA VAL A 102 -6.93 -3.64 4.64
C VAL A 102 -6.86 -2.99 6.02
N GLY A 103 -7.52 -1.85 6.22
CA GLY A 103 -7.55 -1.17 7.51
C GLY A 103 -8.17 -2.00 8.63
N GLU A 104 -9.27 -2.71 8.34
CA GLU A 104 -9.91 -3.65 9.28
C GLU A 104 -8.95 -4.77 9.70
N LEU A 105 -8.24 -5.36 8.75
CA LEU A 105 -7.28 -6.43 9.02
C LEU A 105 -6.07 -5.92 9.82
N GLN A 106 -5.56 -4.73 9.53
CA GLN A 106 -4.50 -4.11 10.32
C GLN A 106 -4.96 -3.83 11.75
N GLY A 107 -6.13 -3.22 11.92
CA GLY A 107 -6.71 -2.94 13.23
C GLY A 107 -6.93 -4.22 14.04
N THR A 108 -7.50 -5.25 13.44
CA THR A 108 -7.72 -6.57 14.06
C THR A 108 -6.40 -7.20 14.47
N GLY A 109 -5.43 -7.25 13.56
CA GLY A 109 -4.13 -7.84 13.84
C GLY A 109 -3.35 -7.09 14.92
N LEU A 110 -3.48 -5.76 15.01
CA LEU A 110 -2.91 -5.00 16.14
C LEU A 110 -3.54 -5.41 17.47
N VAL A 111 -4.87 -5.49 17.53
CA VAL A 111 -5.60 -5.89 18.73
C VAL A 111 -5.22 -7.31 19.16
N ASP A 112 -5.12 -8.23 18.20
CA ASP A 112 -4.75 -9.62 18.48
C ASP A 112 -3.30 -9.74 18.99
N ALA A 113 -2.35 -9.01 18.38
CA ALA A 113 -0.96 -8.96 18.85
C ALA A 113 -0.87 -8.36 20.26
N LEU A 114 -1.65 -7.33 20.57
CA LEU A 114 -1.72 -6.74 21.91
C LEU A 114 -2.27 -7.72 22.95
N LYS A 115 -3.36 -8.42 22.61
CA LYS A 115 -3.95 -9.47 23.48
C LYS A 115 -2.99 -10.62 23.70
N ALA A 116 -2.28 -11.07 22.66
CA ALA A 116 -1.25 -12.10 22.77
C ALA A 116 -0.11 -11.66 23.72
N ALA A 117 0.21 -10.37 23.75
CA ALA A 117 1.15 -9.77 24.71
C ALA A 117 0.53 -9.50 26.11
N GLY A 118 -0.67 -10.02 26.40
CA GLY A 118 -1.35 -9.88 27.69
C GLY A 118 -1.91 -8.48 27.95
N LYS A 119 -2.14 -7.67 26.92
CA LYS A 119 -2.73 -6.33 27.02
C LYS A 119 -4.20 -6.35 26.59
N THR A 120 -5.07 -5.74 27.39
CA THR A 120 -6.51 -5.66 27.11
C THR A 120 -7.00 -4.21 27.01
N SER A 121 -6.16 -3.23 27.36
CA SER A 121 -6.45 -1.79 27.28
C SER A 121 -5.17 -0.98 27.29
N GLY A 122 -5.28 0.30 27.06
CA GLY A 122 -4.18 1.28 27.09
C GLY A 122 -4.11 2.10 25.80
N ASP A 123 -3.15 3.00 25.76
CA ASP A 123 -3.00 3.94 24.66
C ASP A 123 -2.30 3.29 23.45
N ILE A 124 -2.79 3.57 22.27
CA ILE A 124 -2.17 3.25 20.97
C ILE A 124 -2.01 4.51 20.14
N VAL A 125 -1.19 4.44 19.10
CA VAL A 125 -0.95 5.53 18.16
C VAL A 125 -1.27 5.07 16.75
N MET A 126 -1.84 5.98 15.94
CA MET A 126 -2.08 5.74 14.52
C MET A 126 -1.16 6.64 13.67
N ILE A 127 -0.36 6.00 12.84
CA ILE A 127 0.44 6.64 11.78
C ILE A 127 -0.21 6.26 10.45
N ASN A 128 -1.09 7.14 9.99
CA ASN A 128 -1.90 6.94 8.80
C ASN A 128 -1.09 7.23 7.51
N GLY A 129 -1.70 6.96 6.35
CA GLY A 129 -1.13 7.25 5.04
C GLY A 129 -1.23 8.71 4.63
N SER A 130 -0.92 8.99 3.37
CA SER A 130 -0.98 10.34 2.82
C SER A 130 -2.41 10.85 2.71
N PRO A 131 -2.69 12.08 3.17
CA PRO A 131 -4.04 12.66 3.11
C PRO A 131 -4.52 12.97 1.68
N THR A 132 -3.62 12.94 0.69
CA THR A 132 -3.97 13.13 -0.74
C THR A 132 -4.32 11.84 -1.46
N ASP A 133 -4.10 10.69 -0.80
CA ASP A 133 -4.41 9.37 -1.31
C ASP A 133 -5.77 8.89 -0.78
N ALA A 134 -6.71 8.61 -1.70
CA ALA A 134 -8.04 8.12 -1.34
C ALA A 134 -8.01 6.78 -0.58
N ASN A 135 -7.03 5.91 -0.88
CA ASN A 135 -6.87 4.64 -0.18
C ASN A 135 -6.52 4.83 1.29
N ALA A 136 -5.72 5.87 1.62
CA ALA A 136 -5.37 6.17 3.01
C ALA A 136 -6.59 6.48 3.88
N ALA A 137 -7.60 7.12 3.31
CA ALA A 137 -8.87 7.38 4.00
C ALA A 137 -9.64 6.07 4.26
N ASP A 138 -9.67 5.15 3.28
CA ASP A 138 -10.31 3.84 3.42
C ASP A 138 -9.58 2.99 4.47
N PHE A 139 -8.23 2.95 4.46
CA PHE A 139 -7.43 2.26 5.49
C PHE A 139 -7.73 2.80 6.89
N LYS A 140 -7.73 4.12 7.03
CA LYS A 140 -8.03 4.81 8.30
C LYS A 140 -9.43 4.45 8.80
N ALA A 141 -10.43 4.55 7.94
CA ALA A 141 -11.83 4.21 8.29
C ALA A 141 -11.98 2.73 8.67
N GLY A 142 -11.32 1.82 7.95
CA GLY A 142 -11.29 0.40 8.28
C GLY A 142 -10.66 0.14 9.64
N ALA A 143 -9.51 0.74 9.93
CA ALA A 143 -8.83 0.61 11.22
C ALA A 143 -9.67 1.14 12.37
N HIS A 144 -10.28 2.33 12.25
CA HIS A 144 -11.19 2.90 13.24
C HIS A 144 -12.40 2.00 13.51
N SER A 145 -12.95 1.35 12.49
CA SER A 145 -14.10 0.45 12.65
C SER A 145 -13.85 -0.68 13.66
N VAL A 146 -12.58 -1.04 13.84
CA VAL A 146 -12.10 -2.06 14.78
C VAL A 146 -11.54 -1.43 16.06
N LEU A 147 -10.63 -0.48 15.93
CA LEU A 147 -9.85 0.07 17.06
C LEU A 147 -10.73 0.85 18.03
N ASP A 148 -11.72 1.61 17.56
CA ASP A 148 -12.65 2.35 18.42
C ASP A 148 -13.50 1.47 19.35
N LYS A 149 -13.58 0.17 19.04
CA LYS A 149 -14.35 -0.83 19.82
C LYS A 149 -13.45 -1.82 20.56
N SER A 150 -12.14 -1.65 20.49
CA SER A 150 -11.17 -2.66 20.93
C SER A 150 -10.84 -2.64 22.43
N GLY A 151 -11.22 -1.59 23.14
CA GLY A 151 -10.79 -1.33 24.53
C GLY A 151 -9.47 -0.58 24.63
N PHE A 152 -8.79 -0.31 23.52
CA PHE A 152 -7.63 0.56 23.44
C PHE A 152 -8.04 1.99 23.09
N THR A 153 -7.26 2.98 23.53
CA THR A 153 -7.51 4.39 23.25
C THR A 153 -6.53 4.89 22.18
N ILE A 154 -7.04 5.42 21.08
CA ILE A 154 -6.21 6.11 20.10
C ILE A 154 -5.80 7.45 20.70
N LYS A 155 -4.55 7.51 21.20
CA LYS A 155 -4.01 8.68 21.91
C LYS A 155 -3.59 9.80 20.97
N ALA A 156 -3.08 9.43 19.82
CA ALA A 156 -2.62 10.37 18.81
C ALA A 156 -2.75 9.73 17.41
N GLU A 157 -3.02 10.59 16.42
CA GLU A 157 -3.07 10.23 15.02
C GLU A 157 -2.23 11.20 14.20
N TYR A 158 -1.62 10.68 13.15
CA TYR A 158 -0.86 11.47 12.20
C TYR A 158 -1.08 10.97 10.78
N ASP A 159 -1.58 11.85 9.93
CA ASP A 159 -1.67 11.57 8.49
C ASP A 159 -0.31 11.94 7.86
N THR A 160 0.41 10.92 7.38
CA THR A 160 1.80 11.05 6.95
C THR A 160 1.88 11.61 5.53
N PRO A 161 2.28 12.87 5.32
CA PRO A 161 2.35 13.43 3.97
C PRO A 161 3.31 12.61 3.09
N ASP A 162 2.89 12.41 1.83
CA ASP A 162 3.67 11.74 0.78
C ASP A 162 4.10 10.30 1.13
N TRP A 163 3.42 9.64 2.07
CA TRP A 163 3.80 8.31 2.59
C TRP A 163 5.25 8.23 3.09
N SER A 164 5.85 9.37 3.49
CA SER A 164 7.27 9.49 3.79
C SER A 164 7.66 8.79 5.09
N PRO A 165 8.56 7.78 5.06
CA PRO A 165 9.08 7.13 6.27
C PRO A 165 9.78 8.12 7.21
N ASP A 166 10.50 9.11 6.66
CA ASP A 166 11.21 10.14 7.44
C ASP A 166 10.24 11.04 8.21
N LYS A 167 9.10 11.40 7.57
CA LYS A 167 8.05 12.18 8.25
C LYS A 167 7.38 11.35 9.34
N ALA A 168 7.13 10.06 9.11
CA ALA A 168 6.63 9.14 10.12
C ALA A 168 7.62 9.01 11.29
N GLN A 169 8.92 8.89 11.03
CA GLN A 169 9.97 8.86 12.03
C GLN A 169 10.01 10.15 12.84
N THR A 170 10.11 11.29 12.18
CA THR A 170 10.23 12.61 12.82
C THR A 170 9.00 12.95 13.68
N TRP A 171 7.79 12.59 13.22
CA TRP A 171 6.58 12.82 14.01
C TRP A 171 6.58 12.00 15.30
N ARG A 172 7.13 10.77 15.28
CA ARG A 172 7.19 9.90 16.45
C ARG A 172 8.23 10.31 17.48
N GLU A 173 9.34 10.92 17.06
CA GLU A 173 10.44 11.29 17.96
C GLU A 173 10.01 12.19 19.12
N PRO A 174 9.20 13.26 18.94
CA PRO A 174 8.70 14.09 20.02
C PRO A 174 7.77 13.36 21.00
N GLU A 175 7.07 12.30 20.53
CA GLU A 175 6.12 11.54 21.34
C GLU A 175 6.78 10.45 22.19
N LEU A 176 8.02 10.05 21.90
CA LEU A 176 8.74 8.99 22.59
C LEU A 176 8.86 9.18 24.12
N PRO A 177 9.06 10.39 24.67
CA PRO A 177 9.10 10.58 26.11
C PRO A 177 7.81 10.15 26.82
N GLY A 178 6.65 10.38 26.17
CA GLY A 178 5.34 9.91 26.67
C GLY A 178 5.11 8.42 26.44
N VAL A 179 5.73 7.85 25.40
CA VAL A 179 5.60 6.42 25.03
C VAL A 179 6.20 5.51 26.11
N ARG A 180 7.33 5.90 26.70
CA ARG A 180 7.97 5.12 27.78
C ARG A 180 7.02 4.82 28.94
N ALA A 181 5.95 5.60 29.10
CA ALA A 181 5.00 5.44 30.19
C ALA A 181 3.70 4.69 29.84
N GLY A 182 3.37 4.42 28.56
CA GLY A 182 2.03 3.92 28.32
C GLY A 182 1.62 3.34 26.99
N PHE A 183 2.31 3.59 25.87
CA PHE A 183 1.88 3.05 24.60
C PHE A 183 1.97 1.53 24.56
N ARG A 184 0.91 0.93 24.04
CA ARG A 184 0.79 -0.51 23.90
C ARG A 184 1.04 -0.98 22.49
N GLY A 185 0.76 -0.16 21.46
CA GLY A 185 0.90 -0.53 20.06
C GLY A 185 0.89 0.65 19.11
N VAL A 186 1.32 0.42 17.89
CA VAL A 186 1.34 1.39 16.80
C VAL A 186 0.62 0.80 15.58
N TYR A 187 -0.47 1.43 15.18
CA TYR A 187 -0.99 1.25 13.84
C TYR A 187 -0.11 2.06 12.89
N ALA A 188 0.49 1.42 11.91
CA ALA A 188 1.21 2.07 10.83
C ALA A 188 0.63 1.61 9.50
N ALA A 189 0.21 2.56 8.67
CA ALA A 189 -0.62 2.29 7.51
C ALA A 189 0.11 1.52 6.40
N ASN A 190 1.45 1.63 6.29
CA ASN A 190 2.24 0.82 5.35
C ASN A 190 3.61 0.43 5.92
N GLY A 191 4.41 -0.32 5.13
CA GLY A 191 5.73 -0.79 5.52
C GLY A 191 6.73 0.35 5.75
N GLY A 192 6.70 1.39 4.92
CA GLY A 192 7.57 2.56 5.07
C GLY A 192 7.29 3.34 6.34
N THR A 193 6.02 3.65 6.63
CA THR A 193 5.62 4.33 7.89
C THR A 193 5.91 3.46 9.11
N ALA A 194 5.74 2.14 9.02
CA ALA A 194 6.14 1.20 10.07
C ALA A 194 7.64 1.24 10.34
N GLY A 195 8.45 1.26 9.27
CA GLY A 195 9.91 1.37 9.36
C GLY A 195 10.35 2.65 10.07
N GLY A 196 9.75 3.79 9.70
CA GLY A 196 9.99 5.08 10.36
C GLY A 196 9.63 5.05 11.85
N ALA A 197 8.45 4.53 12.19
CA ALA A 197 8.00 4.37 13.57
C ALA A 197 8.94 3.47 14.40
N ILE A 198 9.33 2.33 13.85
CA ILE A 198 10.25 1.38 14.51
C ILE A 198 11.62 2.02 14.73
N ALA A 199 12.14 2.73 13.72
CA ALA A 199 13.41 3.44 13.85
C ALA A 199 13.37 4.49 14.98
N ALA A 200 12.30 5.29 15.05
CA ALA A 200 12.10 6.26 16.13
C ALA A 200 12.00 5.60 17.52
N LEU A 201 11.26 4.48 17.63
CA LEU A 201 11.14 3.73 18.87
C LEU A 201 12.48 3.16 19.33
N LYS A 202 13.25 2.54 18.43
CA LYS A 202 14.61 2.02 18.73
C LYS A 202 15.56 3.15 19.10
N GLY A 203 15.58 4.25 18.34
CA GLY A 203 16.38 5.44 18.64
C GLY A 203 16.06 6.07 20.00
N GLY A 204 14.80 5.99 20.44
CA GLY A 204 14.34 6.39 21.77
C GLY A 204 14.62 5.38 22.88
N GLY A 205 15.25 4.24 22.59
CA GLY A 205 15.60 3.20 23.56
C GLY A 205 14.39 2.42 24.07
N VAL A 206 13.34 2.27 23.25
CA VAL A 206 12.17 1.45 23.58
C VAL A 206 12.50 -0.02 23.33
N ASP A 207 12.55 -0.80 24.40
CA ASP A 207 12.81 -2.25 24.36
C ASP A 207 12.03 -2.93 25.50
N PRO A 208 11.20 -3.95 25.25
CA PRO A 208 10.82 -4.45 23.94
C PRO A 208 9.97 -3.47 23.14
N LEU A 209 10.01 -3.60 21.80
CA LEU A 209 9.12 -2.83 20.93
C LEU A 209 7.65 -3.22 21.15
N PRO A 210 6.72 -2.26 21.14
CA PRO A 210 5.30 -2.58 21.09
C PRO A 210 4.94 -3.17 19.72
N PRO A 211 3.84 -3.94 19.58
CA PRO A 211 3.34 -4.38 18.28
C PRO A 211 3.15 -3.22 17.32
N VAL A 212 3.70 -3.34 16.10
CA VAL A 212 3.58 -2.37 15.01
C VAL A 212 2.98 -3.08 13.80
N THR A 213 1.97 -2.49 13.16
CA THR A 213 1.39 -3.00 11.92
C THR A 213 2.14 -2.50 10.69
N GLY A 214 1.77 -2.97 9.50
CA GLY A 214 2.23 -2.46 8.23
C GLY A 214 1.41 -3.02 7.07
N GLN A 215 1.74 -2.60 5.84
CA GLN A 215 1.11 -3.05 4.61
C GLN A 215 2.12 -3.02 3.46
N ASP A 216 1.77 -3.65 2.34
CA ASP A 216 2.50 -3.81 1.08
C ASP A 216 3.62 -4.87 1.12
N ALA A 217 3.87 -5.49 2.26
CA ALA A 217 4.81 -6.60 2.39
C ALA A 217 6.19 -6.32 1.74
N GLU A 218 6.70 -5.07 1.82
CA GLU A 218 8.04 -4.76 1.32
C GLU A 218 9.10 -5.63 2.01
N LEU A 219 10.23 -5.88 1.35
CA LEU A 219 11.25 -6.81 1.85
C LEU A 219 11.70 -6.48 3.28
N ALA A 220 11.95 -5.21 3.56
CA ALA A 220 12.32 -4.76 4.89
C ALA A 220 11.21 -5.01 5.94
N ALA A 221 9.92 -4.90 5.54
CA ALA A 221 8.81 -5.22 6.44
C ALA A 221 8.74 -6.72 6.73
N ILE A 222 8.91 -7.59 5.72
CA ILE A 222 8.97 -9.05 5.92
C ILE A 222 10.12 -9.41 6.86
N GLN A 223 11.29 -8.80 6.67
CA GLN A 223 12.45 -8.99 7.55
C GLN A 223 12.17 -8.54 9.00
N ARG A 224 11.48 -7.40 9.19
CA ARG A 224 11.05 -6.95 10.51
C ARG A 224 9.99 -7.86 11.14
N VAL A 225 9.09 -8.44 10.35
CA VAL A 225 8.11 -9.44 10.83
C VAL A 225 8.83 -10.69 11.31
N ILE A 226 9.83 -11.17 10.59
CA ILE A 226 10.61 -12.36 10.98
C ILE A 226 11.45 -12.09 12.23
N SER A 227 12.09 -10.93 12.34
CA SER A 227 12.87 -10.56 13.53
C SER A 227 12.02 -10.27 14.77
N GLY A 228 10.69 -10.04 14.58
CA GLY A 228 9.78 -9.68 15.66
C GLY A 228 9.69 -8.19 15.96
N ASP A 229 10.36 -7.35 15.18
CA ASP A 229 10.29 -5.89 15.28
C ASP A 229 8.95 -5.33 14.80
N GLN A 230 8.27 -6.06 13.91
CA GLN A 230 6.94 -5.74 13.37
C GLN A 230 6.01 -6.91 13.57
N ALA A 231 4.77 -6.66 13.99
CA ALA A 231 3.82 -7.73 14.32
C ALA A 231 3.25 -8.42 13.07
N LEU A 232 2.93 -7.62 12.04
CA LEU A 232 2.31 -8.08 10.81
C LEU A 232 2.52 -7.09 9.66
N THR A 233 2.27 -7.55 8.46
CA THR A 233 2.04 -6.71 7.28
C THR A 233 0.81 -7.22 6.53
N ILE A 234 0.12 -6.34 5.80
CA ILE A 234 -0.93 -6.75 4.88
C ILE A 234 -0.29 -6.93 3.50
N TYR A 235 -0.39 -8.13 2.97
CA TYR A 235 0.06 -8.46 1.63
C TYR A 235 -1.04 -8.16 0.62
N LYS A 236 -0.67 -7.42 -0.39
CA LYS A 236 -1.45 -7.14 -1.60
C LYS A 236 -0.74 -7.83 -2.77
N ALA A 237 -1.38 -8.80 -3.38
CA ALA A 237 -0.80 -9.54 -4.51
C ALA A 237 -0.82 -8.64 -5.76
N ILE A 238 0.26 -7.93 -6.03
CA ILE A 238 0.36 -6.91 -7.09
C ILE A 238 0.22 -7.53 -8.49
N LYS A 239 0.68 -8.76 -8.69
CA LYS A 239 0.63 -9.40 -10.01
C LYS A 239 -0.79 -9.50 -10.58
N PRO A 240 -1.81 -10.04 -9.89
CA PRO A 240 -3.18 -10.04 -10.42
C PRO A 240 -3.76 -8.63 -10.61
N GLU A 241 -3.38 -7.63 -9.79
CA GLU A 241 -3.79 -6.24 -10.00
C GLU A 241 -3.24 -5.66 -11.31
N ALA A 242 -1.94 -5.84 -11.55
CA ALA A 242 -1.27 -5.38 -12.76
C ALA A 242 -1.77 -6.11 -14.02
N GLU A 243 -2.01 -7.43 -13.93
CA GLU A 243 -2.55 -8.24 -15.03
C GLU A 243 -3.98 -7.83 -15.37
N ASP A 244 -4.82 -7.54 -14.39
CA ASP A 244 -6.19 -7.07 -14.61
C ASP A 244 -6.20 -5.69 -15.27
N ALA A 245 -5.39 -4.76 -14.77
CA ALA A 245 -5.24 -3.44 -15.37
C ALA A 245 -4.77 -3.52 -16.83
N ALA A 246 -3.76 -4.33 -17.09
CA ALA A 246 -3.22 -4.53 -18.45
C ALA A 246 -4.25 -5.13 -19.41
N LYS A 247 -4.97 -6.16 -18.98
CA LYS A 247 -6.05 -6.79 -19.76
C LYS A 247 -7.13 -5.76 -20.13
N ASN A 248 -7.60 -4.99 -19.15
CA ASN A 248 -8.63 -3.99 -19.39
C ASN A 248 -8.10 -2.81 -20.22
N ALA A 249 -6.84 -2.41 -20.07
CA ALA A 249 -6.22 -1.39 -20.90
C ALA A 249 -6.16 -1.80 -22.38
N VAL A 250 -5.72 -3.03 -22.67
CA VAL A 250 -5.68 -3.57 -24.04
C VAL A 250 -7.08 -3.69 -24.61
N ALA A 251 -8.07 -4.14 -23.83
CA ALA A 251 -9.46 -4.23 -24.29
C ALA A 251 -10.01 -2.85 -24.66
N LEU A 252 -9.82 -1.83 -23.81
CA LEU A 252 -10.27 -0.46 -24.05
C LEU A 252 -9.54 0.17 -25.24
N ALA A 253 -8.26 -0.06 -25.43
CA ALA A 253 -7.49 0.42 -26.58
C ALA A 253 -8.01 -0.13 -27.90
N GLY A 254 -8.53 -1.36 -27.88
CA GLY A 254 -9.19 -2.00 -29.01
C GLY A 254 -10.67 -1.65 -29.20
N GLY A 255 -11.22 -0.73 -28.40
CA GLY A 255 -12.65 -0.35 -28.43
C GLY A 255 -13.58 -1.36 -27.74
N GLY A 256 -13.05 -2.29 -26.97
CA GLY A 256 -13.81 -3.27 -26.18
C GLY A 256 -14.33 -2.66 -24.86
N ALA A 257 -14.92 -3.53 -24.03
CA ALA A 257 -15.44 -3.19 -22.73
C ALA A 257 -14.54 -3.73 -21.60
N VAL A 258 -14.60 -3.09 -20.43
CA VAL A 258 -13.94 -3.58 -19.22
C VAL A 258 -14.67 -4.79 -18.64
N THR A 259 -13.93 -5.65 -17.94
CA THR A 259 -14.48 -6.70 -17.11
C THR A 259 -14.32 -6.25 -15.64
N SER A 260 -15.42 -6.11 -14.93
CA SER A 260 -15.43 -5.69 -13.53
C SER A 260 -16.16 -6.71 -12.67
N SER A 261 -15.83 -6.77 -11.38
CA SER A 261 -16.50 -7.63 -10.39
C SER A 261 -17.40 -6.86 -9.43
N THR A 262 -17.23 -5.55 -9.35
CA THR A 262 -17.98 -4.66 -8.45
C THR A 262 -18.05 -3.25 -9.01
N ASP A 263 -18.55 -2.31 -8.22
CA ASP A 263 -18.61 -0.88 -8.48
C ASP A 263 -18.14 -0.11 -7.25
N LYS A 264 -17.30 0.92 -7.46
CA LYS A 264 -16.93 1.86 -6.42
C LYS A 264 -17.33 3.27 -6.87
N ASP A 265 -18.28 3.86 -6.17
CA ASP A 265 -18.74 5.23 -6.39
C ASP A 265 -19.10 5.54 -7.86
N GLY A 266 -19.76 4.58 -8.53
CA GLY A 266 -20.19 4.69 -9.92
C GLY A 266 -19.10 4.34 -10.95
N VAL A 267 -17.95 3.83 -10.52
CA VAL A 267 -16.86 3.37 -11.40
C VAL A 267 -16.83 1.83 -11.40
N PRO A 268 -16.99 1.17 -12.57
CA PRO A 268 -16.80 -0.28 -12.67
C PRO A 268 -15.42 -0.68 -12.12
N SER A 269 -15.37 -1.63 -11.19
CA SER A 269 -14.16 -1.90 -10.42
C SER A 269 -13.87 -3.39 -10.25
N THR A 270 -12.60 -3.72 -10.03
CA THR A 270 -12.17 -4.98 -9.44
C THR A 270 -11.38 -4.67 -8.17
N LEU A 271 -11.87 -5.18 -7.04
CA LEU A 271 -11.23 -5.06 -5.74
C LEU A 271 -10.74 -6.44 -5.30
N LEU A 272 -9.42 -6.57 -5.18
CA LEU A 272 -8.74 -7.78 -4.79
C LEU A 272 -8.72 -7.94 -3.26
N GLU A 273 -8.68 -9.19 -2.79
CA GLU A 273 -8.63 -9.49 -1.37
C GLU A 273 -7.22 -9.32 -0.80
N PRO A 274 -7.04 -8.53 0.28
CA PRO A 274 -5.78 -8.43 1.00
C PRO A 274 -5.60 -9.60 1.98
N VAL A 275 -4.34 -9.96 2.28
CA VAL A 275 -4.00 -11.07 3.17
C VAL A 275 -3.13 -10.59 4.33
N VAL A 276 -3.48 -10.97 5.56
CA VAL A 276 -2.62 -10.73 6.73
C VAL A 276 -1.41 -11.65 6.66
N VAL A 277 -0.22 -11.09 6.77
CA VAL A 277 1.03 -11.84 6.85
C VAL A 277 1.70 -11.60 8.19
N THR A 278 1.94 -12.69 8.89
CA THR A 278 2.75 -12.80 10.10
C THR A 278 3.92 -13.75 9.84
N LYS A 279 4.81 -13.90 10.80
CA LYS A 279 5.93 -14.86 10.67
C LYS A 279 5.47 -16.30 10.37
N ASP A 280 4.22 -16.65 10.74
CA ASP A 280 3.73 -18.03 10.67
C ASP A 280 3.26 -18.43 9.26
N ASN A 281 3.00 -17.48 8.36
CA ASN A 281 2.46 -17.76 7.02
C ASN A 281 3.25 -17.12 5.86
N ILE A 282 4.46 -16.62 6.10
CA ILE A 282 5.32 -16.04 5.05
C ILE A 282 5.57 -17.05 3.91
N MET A 283 5.80 -18.32 4.25
CA MET A 283 6.06 -19.37 3.26
C MET A 283 4.85 -19.64 2.37
N ASP A 284 3.65 -19.66 2.96
CA ASP A 284 2.39 -19.98 2.28
C ASP A 284 1.79 -18.81 1.52
N THR A 285 2.34 -17.59 1.68
CA THR A 285 1.89 -16.37 1.03
C THR A 285 2.99 -15.77 0.16
N ILE A 286 3.90 -15.02 0.76
CA ILE A 286 4.95 -14.24 0.08
C ILE A 286 5.85 -15.11 -0.78
N VAL A 287 6.30 -16.27 -0.24
CA VAL A 287 7.21 -17.18 -0.95
C VAL A 287 6.44 -18.03 -1.97
N ALA A 288 5.27 -18.54 -1.59
CA ALA A 288 4.45 -19.35 -2.49
C ALA A 288 4.02 -18.59 -3.75
N ASP A 289 3.70 -17.30 -3.62
CA ASP A 289 3.34 -16.41 -4.75
C ASP A 289 4.56 -15.95 -5.56
N GLY A 290 5.78 -16.26 -5.09
CA GLY A 290 7.01 -15.83 -5.74
C GLY A 290 7.27 -14.31 -5.62
N PHE A 291 6.63 -13.65 -4.65
CA PHE A 291 6.81 -12.21 -4.41
C PHE A 291 8.23 -11.91 -3.95
N TYR A 292 8.76 -12.72 -3.01
CA TYR A 292 10.19 -12.78 -2.67
C TYR A 292 10.66 -14.24 -2.56
N LYS A 293 11.93 -14.45 -2.82
CA LYS A 293 12.59 -15.73 -2.55
C LYS A 293 13.06 -15.78 -1.10
N VAL A 294 13.16 -16.98 -0.55
CA VAL A 294 13.75 -17.19 0.79
C VAL A 294 15.16 -16.58 0.87
N THR A 295 15.95 -16.71 -0.21
CA THR A 295 17.30 -16.14 -0.30
C THR A 295 17.34 -14.61 -0.21
N ASP A 296 16.28 -13.91 -0.60
CA ASP A 296 16.19 -12.47 -0.52
C ASP A 296 15.81 -12.04 0.91
N ILE A 297 14.90 -12.80 1.53
CA ILE A 297 14.37 -12.53 2.87
C ILE A 297 15.44 -12.85 3.94
N CYS A 298 16.08 -14.00 3.84
CA CYS A 298 16.92 -14.60 4.88
C CYS A 298 18.40 -14.25 4.73
N THR A 299 18.71 -13.00 4.39
CA THR A 299 20.08 -12.51 4.22
C THR A 299 20.66 -11.91 5.51
N GLY A 300 21.98 -11.94 5.66
CA GLY A 300 22.73 -11.24 6.71
C GLY A 300 22.21 -11.53 8.12
N GLU A 301 21.85 -10.51 8.85
CA GLU A 301 21.37 -10.58 10.24
C GLU A 301 20.03 -11.35 10.39
N PHE A 302 19.24 -11.48 9.32
CA PHE A 302 17.94 -12.15 9.36
C PHE A 302 18.02 -13.68 9.23
N ALA A 303 19.18 -14.24 8.85
CA ALA A 303 19.35 -15.69 8.65
C ALA A 303 19.01 -16.51 9.90
N ALA A 304 19.42 -16.04 11.08
CA ALA A 304 19.13 -16.72 12.35
C ALA A 304 17.63 -16.67 12.69
N ALA A 305 16.98 -15.53 12.48
CA ALA A 305 15.54 -15.35 12.70
C ALA A 305 14.70 -16.20 11.72
N CYS A 306 15.10 -16.29 10.46
CA CYS A 306 14.49 -17.19 9.46
C CYS A 306 14.58 -18.67 9.92
N THR A 307 15.75 -19.10 10.36
CA THR A 307 15.93 -20.47 10.85
C THR A 307 15.01 -20.76 12.04
N ALA A 308 14.91 -19.83 12.99
CA ALA A 308 14.03 -19.94 14.15
C ALA A 308 12.54 -19.98 13.75
N ALA A 309 12.15 -19.27 12.68
CA ALA A 309 10.80 -19.26 12.11
C ALA A 309 10.51 -20.45 11.17
N GLY A 310 11.48 -21.35 10.95
CA GLY A 310 11.33 -22.50 10.05
C GLY A 310 11.35 -22.16 8.56
N ILE A 311 11.76 -20.96 8.19
CA ILE A 311 11.89 -20.49 6.80
C ILE A 311 13.23 -21.01 6.26
N LYS A 312 13.18 -21.88 5.23
CA LYS A 312 14.33 -22.57 4.66
C LYS A 312 14.33 -22.55 3.14
#